data_1461c4dc0fcff46008dccd35ffcfab39
#
_entry.id   1461c4dc0fcff46008dccd35ffcfab39
#
_cell.length_a   1.000
_cell.length_b   1.000
_cell.length_c   1.000
_cell.angle_alpha   90.00
_cell.angle_beta   90.00
_cell.angle_gamma   90.00
#
_symmetry.space_group_name_H-M   'P 1'
#
loop_
_entity.id
_entity.type
_entity.pdbx_description
1 polymer ?
#
loop_
_entity_poly.entity_id
_entity_poly.type
_entity_poly.pdbx_seq_one_letter_code
_entity_poly.pdbx_strand_id
1 'polypeptide(L)'
;MPSRFSNYSPCCFALALALAVALSACDTRETESTPASTPAAAPAAVNTAPEITEPPSPAVAGTWTGDLDGMAERRVVRMLVIYSKTSYFIDGAQQRGATYDMGVELEKWLNRGNKDRARPIRVVFIPTSRARLMSDLTEGRGDIAAAGLSITPERQAIASFAAPFADDVSEIVVTSAEAPVPATIEDLSGQSVYVRRSSSYFATLESLNAKLAAQGKPPVKIVLADENLEDEDILEMMNAGLIDMTVVDSYLATFWQQIFTNLRPHPELVLRSQSEIAWAMRKDSPKLKATLDAFVAKNRVGTAIGNMILRRYLQNTKWARNATSASEMKRFDELSKYFKKYATQYKFEWLLLVAQGYQESGLDQTTRSPVGAIGVMQVMPTTAKDRNVNIKDIHLVEPNIHAGAKYMRFLVDQYFDEPGIDKVNRHLFAFAAYNGGPNRIARLRREAAAQGLDPDKWFNNVELLAAQQIGRETVQYVSNIYKYYIAYRLVLDRAQERKAAKASASAAHPPGE
;
A
#
# COMPACT_ATOMS: atom_id res chain seq x y z
N MET A 1 -48.88 -17.12 -25.54
CA MET A 1 -50.14 -16.51 -25.03
C MET A 1 -49.85 -15.71 -23.80
N PRO A 2 -50.47 -14.57 -23.67
CA PRO A 2 -49.84 -13.36 -23.18
C PRO A 2 -50.41 -12.85 -21.85
N SER A 3 -49.89 -11.69 -21.48
CA SER A 3 -50.46 -10.61 -20.65
C SER A 3 -50.04 -10.59 -19.17
N ARG A 4 -49.84 -9.46 -18.48
CA ARG A 4 -50.08 -8.04 -18.75
C ARG A 4 -49.31 -7.22 -17.71
N PHE A 5 -48.77 -6.13 -18.11
CA PHE A 5 -48.70 -4.78 -17.56
C PHE A 5 -49.24 -4.49 -16.16
N SER A 6 -48.47 -3.75 -15.35
CA SER A 6 -49.02 -2.48 -14.81
C SER A 6 -47.92 -1.53 -14.36
N ASN A 7 -47.94 -0.34 -14.94
CA ASN A 7 -47.26 0.88 -14.56
C ASN A 7 -47.82 1.45 -13.25
N TYR A 8 -47.01 2.17 -12.47
CA TYR A 8 -47.41 3.43 -11.80
C TYR A 8 -46.20 4.32 -11.55
N SER A 9 -46.23 5.50 -12.13
CA SER A 9 -45.54 6.76 -11.79
C SER A 9 -46.65 7.80 -11.65
N PRO A 10 -46.45 9.05 -11.29
CA PRO A 10 -45.73 9.72 -10.21
C PRO A 10 -46.67 10.64 -9.36
N CYS A 11 -46.17 11.27 -8.30
CA CYS A 11 -46.81 12.55 -7.90
C CYS A 11 -45.80 13.45 -7.13
N CYS A 12 -45.71 14.65 -7.65
CA CYS A 12 -45.08 15.84 -7.11
C CYS A 12 -45.74 16.32 -5.82
N PHE A 13 -44.99 16.94 -4.92
CA PHE A 13 -45.49 18.07 -4.14
C PHE A 13 -44.34 19.05 -3.83
N ALA A 14 -44.49 20.24 -4.41
CA ALA A 14 -43.75 21.44 -4.05
C ALA A 14 -44.52 22.15 -2.92
N LEU A 15 -43.80 22.68 -1.95
CA LEU A 15 -44.36 23.78 -1.14
C LEU A 15 -43.24 24.79 -0.83
N ALA A 16 -43.40 25.97 -1.38
CA ALA A 16 -42.68 27.18 -1.06
C ALA A 16 -43.36 27.87 0.13
N LEU A 17 -42.61 28.43 1.05
CA LEU A 17 -43.10 29.54 1.87
C LEU A 17 -41.98 30.53 2.16
N ALA A 18 -42.18 31.74 1.71
CA ALA A 18 -41.41 32.95 2.01
C ALA A 18 -42.06 33.71 3.17
N LEU A 19 -41.30 34.46 3.93
CA LEU A 19 -41.57 35.78 4.56
C LEU A 19 -40.49 36.04 5.63
N ALA A 20 -39.82 37.07 5.75
CA ALA A 20 -39.87 38.52 5.55
C ALA A 20 -39.14 39.17 6.75
N VAL A 21 -38.14 39.92 6.44
CA VAL A 21 -37.68 41.24 6.92
C VAL A 21 -37.97 41.68 8.38
N ALA A 22 -36.89 42.05 9.09
CA ALA A 22 -36.89 43.26 9.91
C ALA A 22 -35.47 43.83 10.07
N LEU A 23 -35.30 45.04 9.54
CA LEU A 23 -34.20 45.97 9.76
C LEU A 23 -34.21 46.51 11.19
N SER A 24 -33.02 46.64 11.79
CA SER A 24 -32.78 47.75 12.76
C SER A 24 -31.31 48.13 12.69
N ALA A 25 -31.07 49.33 12.23
CA ALA A 25 -29.82 50.03 12.27
C ALA A 25 -29.58 50.57 13.71
N CYS A 26 -28.36 50.51 14.16
CA CYS A 26 -27.79 51.50 15.07
C CYS A 26 -26.28 51.62 14.86
N ASP A 27 -25.92 52.84 14.56
CA ASP A 27 -24.64 53.44 14.27
C ASP A 27 -23.90 53.71 15.59
N THR A 28 -22.60 53.38 15.68
CA THR A 28 -21.62 54.16 16.50
C THR A 28 -20.18 53.78 16.17
N ARG A 29 -19.54 54.73 15.56
CA ARG A 29 -18.13 55.19 15.58
C ARG A 29 -16.95 54.31 15.91
N GLU A 30 -16.05 54.41 14.95
CA GLU A 30 -14.63 54.13 14.81
C GLU A 30 -13.77 54.26 16.09
N THR A 31 -12.87 53.28 16.24
CA THR A 31 -11.49 53.48 16.67
C THR A 31 -10.59 52.55 15.83
N GLU A 32 -9.76 53.12 14.98
CA GLU A 32 -8.67 52.47 14.31
C GLU A 32 -7.69 51.81 15.30
N SER A 33 -7.54 50.51 15.21
CA SER A 33 -6.35 49.83 15.69
C SER A 33 -5.85 48.90 14.59
N THR A 34 -4.67 49.15 14.10
CA THR A 34 -3.91 48.41 13.12
C THR A 34 -3.82 46.95 13.54
N PRO A 35 -4.25 45.96 12.74
CA PRO A 35 -4.07 44.55 13.11
C PRO A 35 -2.66 44.11 12.72
N ALA A 36 -1.96 43.55 13.69
CA ALA A 36 -0.76 42.76 13.50
C ALA A 36 -1.03 41.63 12.50
N SER A 37 -0.18 41.52 11.49
CA SER A 37 -0.23 40.52 10.44
C SER A 37 -0.10 39.11 11.04
N THR A 38 -1.19 38.43 11.20
CA THR A 38 -1.22 36.98 11.43
C THR A 38 -0.74 36.27 10.16
N PRO A 39 0.18 35.30 10.22
CA PRO A 39 0.56 34.53 9.04
C PRO A 39 -0.67 33.82 8.49
N ALA A 40 -0.95 34.01 7.21
CA ALA A 40 -2.07 33.37 6.54
C ALA A 40 -1.94 31.85 6.65
N ALA A 41 -2.96 31.21 7.20
CA ALA A 41 -3.09 29.76 7.24
C ALA A 41 -3.00 29.21 5.80
N ALA A 42 -2.20 28.16 5.63
CA ALA A 42 -2.15 27.42 4.37
C ALA A 42 -3.57 26.93 4.01
N PRO A 43 -3.98 26.95 2.73
CA PRO A 43 -5.28 26.42 2.34
C PRO A 43 -5.37 24.96 2.76
N ALA A 44 -6.39 24.62 3.55
CA ALA A 44 -6.66 23.27 3.98
C ALA A 44 -6.86 22.40 2.75
N ALA A 45 -6.00 21.42 2.57
CA ALA A 45 -6.28 20.30 1.68
C ALA A 45 -7.50 19.58 2.27
N VAL A 46 -8.68 19.85 1.73
CA VAL A 46 -9.93 19.21 2.17
C VAL A 46 -10.01 17.85 1.50
N ASN A 47 -9.17 16.93 1.96
CA ASN A 47 -9.51 15.53 1.98
C ASN A 47 -10.03 15.27 3.40
N THR A 48 -11.32 15.43 3.59
CA THR A 48 -11.99 15.03 4.82
C THR A 48 -12.11 13.52 4.84
N ALA A 49 -11.01 12.85 5.17
CA ALA A 49 -11.15 11.59 5.88
C ALA A 49 -11.93 11.91 7.17
N PRO A 50 -12.89 11.07 7.61
CA PRO A 50 -13.63 11.31 8.83
C PRO A 50 -12.63 11.58 9.95
N GLU A 51 -12.80 12.73 10.60
CA GLU A 51 -11.95 13.18 11.69
C GLU A 51 -11.99 12.12 12.78
N ILE A 52 -10.88 11.42 12.97
CA ILE A 52 -10.72 10.55 14.14
C ILE A 52 -10.53 11.49 15.31
N THR A 53 -11.62 11.82 15.98
CA THR A 53 -11.71 12.84 17.02
C THR A 53 -11.10 12.41 18.35
N GLU A 54 -10.68 11.15 18.48
CA GLU A 54 -10.01 10.67 19.70
C GLU A 54 -8.57 10.23 19.37
N PRO A 55 -7.56 10.67 20.15
CA PRO A 55 -6.22 10.10 20.05
C PRO A 55 -6.29 8.59 20.30
N PRO A 56 -5.47 7.75 19.62
CA PRO A 56 -5.46 6.32 19.87
C PRO A 56 -5.25 6.08 21.37
N SER A 57 -6.10 5.21 21.93
CA SER A 57 -5.96 4.78 23.31
C SER A 57 -4.51 4.38 23.60
N PRO A 58 -3.94 4.71 24.75
CA PRO A 58 -2.63 4.22 25.18
C PRO A 58 -2.46 2.69 25.04
N ALA A 59 -3.57 1.96 25.08
CA ALA A 59 -3.60 0.51 24.84
C ALA A 59 -3.23 0.08 23.40
N VAL A 60 -3.28 0.99 22.43
CA VAL A 60 -2.91 0.74 21.02
C VAL A 60 -1.49 1.19 20.73
N ALA A 61 -1.05 2.28 21.36
CA ALA A 61 0.30 2.81 21.20
C ALA A 61 1.31 2.09 22.12
N GLY A 62 2.54 2.03 21.65
CA GLY A 62 3.68 1.48 22.41
C GLY A 62 3.81 -0.04 22.36
N THR A 63 4.84 -0.52 23.07
CA THR A 63 5.13 -1.94 23.21
C THR A 63 4.36 -2.53 24.39
N TRP A 64 3.81 -3.70 24.21
CA TRP A 64 3.18 -4.48 25.26
C TRP A 64 3.29 -5.96 24.94
N THR A 65 3.63 -6.75 25.94
CA THR A 65 3.74 -8.19 25.87
C THR A 65 2.80 -8.82 26.90
N GLY A 66 2.13 -9.88 26.56
CA GLY A 66 1.21 -10.57 27.43
C GLY A 66 0.28 -11.45 26.62
N ASP A 67 -0.54 -12.23 27.32
CA ASP A 67 -1.48 -13.18 26.71
C ASP A 67 -2.89 -12.59 26.61
N LEU A 68 -3.83 -13.38 26.16
CA LEU A 68 -5.21 -13.01 25.86
C LEU A 68 -5.95 -12.35 27.04
N ASP A 69 -5.66 -12.74 28.27
CA ASP A 69 -6.31 -12.15 29.45
C ASP A 69 -6.04 -10.64 29.54
N GLY A 70 -4.78 -10.24 29.44
CA GLY A 70 -4.44 -8.83 29.46
C GLY A 70 -4.92 -8.08 28.19
N MET A 71 -5.03 -8.77 27.04
CA MET A 71 -5.68 -8.21 25.85
C MET A 71 -7.18 -7.95 26.12
N ALA A 72 -7.85 -8.87 26.82
CA ALA A 72 -9.25 -8.72 27.20
C ALA A 72 -9.46 -7.61 28.22
N GLU A 73 -8.57 -7.47 29.20
CA GLU A 73 -8.61 -6.38 30.21
C GLU A 73 -8.47 -5.00 29.55
N ARG A 74 -7.48 -4.81 28.66
CA ARG A 74 -7.31 -3.57 27.89
C ARG A 74 -8.27 -3.46 26.69
N ARG A 75 -9.07 -4.50 26.40
CA ARG A 75 -10.07 -4.59 25.31
C ARG A 75 -9.56 -4.32 23.93
N VAL A 76 -8.31 -4.63 23.68
CA VAL A 76 -7.64 -4.42 22.41
C VAL A 76 -6.78 -5.64 22.09
N VAL A 77 -6.96 -6.18 20.88
CA VAL A 77 -6.04 -7.10 20.19
C VAL A 77 -5.47 -6.36 19.01
N ARG A 78 -4.15 -6.23 18.96
CA ARG A 78 -3.42 -5.53 17.90
C ARG A 78 -2.98 -6.53 16.85
N MET A 79 -3.49 -6.36 15.64
CA MET A 79 -3.18 -7.21 14.48
C MET A 79 -2.24 -6.47 13.54
N LEU A 80 -0.98 -6.93 13.46
CA LEU A 80 -0.01 -6.46 12.48
C LEU A 80 -0.40 -6.95 11.09
N VAL A 81 -0.54 -6.04 10.15
CA VAL A 81 -0.97 -6.31 8.78
C VAL A 81 -0.03 -5.65 7.78
N ILE A 82 0.04 -6.21 6.59
CA ILE A 82 0.79 -5.66 5.46
C ILE A 82 -0.18 -5.05 4.46
N TYR A 83 0.11 -3.86 3.96
CA TYR A 83 -0.63 -3.30 2.83
C TYR A 83 -0.41 -4.17 1.59
N SER A 84 -1.49 -4.75 1.10
CA SER A 84 -1.51 -5.67 -0.03
C SER A 84 -2.80 -5.49 -0.80
N LYS A 85 -2.74 -5.61 -2.11
CA LYS A 85 -3.93 -5.49 -2.98
C LYS A 85 -5.03 -6.51 -2.67
N THR A 86 -4.71 -7.61 -1.97
CA THR A 86 -5.65 -8.69 -1.63
C THR A 86 -5.90 -8.84 -0.13
N SER A 87 -4.86 -8.64 0.69
CA SER A 87 -4.89 -8.98 2.11
C SER A 87 -5.41 -7.86 2.99
N TYR A 88 -4.89 -6.63 2.82
CA TYR A 88 -5.31 -5.46 3.59
C TYR A 88 -5.07 -4.17 2.80
N PHE A 89 -6.10 -3.46 2.45
CA PHE A 89 -6.05 -2.19 1.73
C PHE A 89 -7.17 -1.24 2.16
N ILE A 90 -7.06 0.03 1.72
CA ILE A 90 -8.08 1.04 1.94
C ILE A 90 -8.77 1.33 0.61
N ASP A 91 -10.10 1.30 0.61
CA ASP A 91 -10.95 1.63 -0.52
C ASP A 91 -11.86 2.81 -0.13
N GLY A 92 -11.51 4.00 -0.58
CA GLY A 92 -12.10 5.23 -0.05
C GLY A 92 -11.77 5.38 1.44
N ALA A 93 -12.79 5.49 2.28
CA ALA A 93 -12.64 5.53 3.74
C ALA A 93 -12.75 4.14 4.41
N GLN A 94 -12.89 3.06 3.63
CA GLN A 94 -13.16 1.73 4.16
C GLN A 94 -11.92 0.83 4.14
N GLN A 95 -11.69 0.15 5.25
CA GLN A 95 -10.71 -0.94 5.31
C GLN A 95 -11.29 -2.18 4.64
N ARG A 96 -10.50 -2.85 3.81
CA ARG A 96 -10.88 -4.05 3.07
C ARG A 96 -9.70 -5.03 2.98
N GLY A 97 -9.99 -6.23 2.52
CA GLY A 97 -9.01 -7.28 2.27
C GLY A 97 -9.31 -8.55 3.05
N ALA A 98 -8.71 -9.65 2.61
CA ALA A 98 -8.97 -10.96 3.21
C ALA A 98 -8.57 -11.00 4.69
N THR A 99 -7.42 -10.41 5.04
CA THR A 99 -6.95 -10.31 6.42
C THR A 99 -7.86 -9.39 7.25
N TYR A 100 -8.33 -8.28 6.69
CA TYR A 100 -9.25 -7.38 7.37
C TYR A 100 -10.58 -8.08 7.70
N ASP A 101 -11.23 -8.69 6.72
CA ASP A 101 -12.51 -9.38 6.93
C ASP A 101 -12.36 -10.51 7.94
N MET A 102 -11.25 -11.26 7.88
CA MET A 102 -10.97 -12.34 8.85
C MET A 102 -10.72 -11.77 10.26
N GLY A 103 -10.06 -10.63 10.39
CA GLY A 103 -9.87 -9.92 11.66
C GLY A 103 -11.19 -9.40 12.25
N VAL A 104 -12.12 -8.95 11.41
CA VAL A 104 -13.48 -8.57 11.84
C VAL A 104 -14.25 -9.81 12.35
N GLU A 105 -14.11 -10.95 11.71
CA GLU A 105 -14.71 -12.21 12.21
C GLU A 105 -14.05 -12.65 13.54
N LEU A 106 -12.73 -12.45 13.72
CA LEU A 106 -12.06 -12.67 15.00
C LEU A 106 -12.61 -11.75 16.09
N GLU A 107 -12.85 -10.48 15.79
CA GLU A 107 -13.48 -9.54 16.76
C GLU A 107 -14.84 -10.07 17.22
N LYS A 108 -15.67 -10.52 16.30
CA LYS A 108 -16.96 -11.14 16.63
C LYS A 108 -16.78 -12.41 17.47
N TRP A 109 -15.78 -13.23 17.14
CA TRP A 109 -15.45 -14.45 17.87
C TRP A 109 -15.05 -14.15 19.31
N LEU A 110 -14.16 -13.22 19.54
CA LEU A 110 -13.68 -12.80 20.87
C LEU A 110 -14.79 -12.23 21.76
N ASN A 111 -15.83 -11.67 21.15
CA ASN A 111 -16.98 -11.10 21.85
C ASN A 111 -18.16 -12.06 22.00
N ARG A 112 -18.05 -13.34 21.55
CA ARG A 112 -19.06 -14.35 21.80
C ARG A 112 -19.18 -14.61 23.30
N GLY A 113 -20.34 -14.30 23.86
CA GLY A 113 -20.57 -14.45 25.30
C GLY A 113 -20.14 -13.24 26.16
N ASN A 114 -19.63 -12.17 25.56
CA ASN A 114 -19.42 -10.92 26.27
C ASN A 114 -20.77 -10.32 26.70
N LYS A 115 -21.01 -10.32 28.01
CA LYS A 115 -22.24 -9.76 28.60
C LYS A 115 -22.27 -8.23 28.56
N ASP A 116 -21.11 -7.60 28.58
CA ASP A 116 -20.97 -6.13 28.47
C ASP A 116 -20.84 -5.71 27.00
N ARG A 117 -21.98 -5.60 26.32
CA ARG A 117 -22.03 -5.17 24.91
C ARG A 117 -21.55 -3.74 24.68
N ALA A 118 -21.53 -2.89 25.73
CA ALA A 118 -21.07 -1.52 25.63
C ALA A 118 -19.53 -1.43 25.59
N ARG A 119 -18.84 -2.48 26.02
CA ARG A 119 -17.38 -2.51 26.15
C ARG A 119 -16.77 -3.78 25.49
N PRO A 120 -16.88 -3.93 24.15
CA PRO A 120 -16.33 -5.07 23.45
C PRO A 120 -14.80 -5.04 23.38
N ILE A 121 -14.19 -6.22 23.18
CA ILE A 121 -12.80 -6.34 22.72
C ILE A 121 -12.75 -5.87 21.26
N ARG A 122 -11.80 -5.03 20.92
CA ARG A 122 -11.58 -4.52 19.55
C ARG A 122 -10.35 -5.16 18.92
N VAL A 123 -10.45 -5.56 17.66
CA VAL A 123 -9.29 -5.91 16.84
C VAL A 123 -8.86 -4.65 16.09
N VAL A 124 -7.65 -4.17 16.39
CA VAL A 124 -7.08 -2.98 15.78
C VAL A 124 -5.99 -3.39 14.82
N PHE A 125 -6.12 -2.99 13.55
CA PHE A 125 -5.17 -3.30 12.50
C PHE A 125 -4.02 -2.29 12.53
N ILE A 126 -2.79 -2.79 12.66
CA ILE A 126 -1.57 -1.98 12.72
C ILE A 126 -0.72 -2.32 11.48
N PRO A 127 -0.64 -1.43 10.51
CA PRO A 127 0.20 -1.62 9.34
C PRO A 127 1.67 -1.61 9.71
N THR A 128 2.42 -2.57 9.14
CA THR A 128 3.87 -2.66 9.23
C THR A 128 4.46 -3.15 7.91
N SER A 129 5.78 -3.13 7.74
CA SER A 129 6.45 -3.71 6.57
C SER A 129 6.75 -5.19 6.77
N ARG A 130 6.95 -5.93 5.67
CA ARG A 130 7.34 -7.35 5.75
C ARG A 130 8.63 -7.56 6.51
N ALA A 131 9.62 -6.71 6.30
CA ALA A 131 10.91 -6.79 6.98
C ALA A 131 10.77 -6.66 8.50
N ARG A 132 9.77 -5.90 8.98
CA ARG A 132 9.56 -5.65 10.42
C ARG A 132 8.49 -6.52 11.07
N LEU A 133 7.68 -7.21 10.30
CA LEU A 133 6.50 -7.92 10.81
C LEU A 133 6.83 -8.85 12.00
N MET A 134 7.88 -9.64 11.89
CA MET A 134 8.27 -10.59 12.93
C MET A 134 8.95 -9.91 14.12
N SER A 135 9.79 -8.90 13.90
CA SER A 135 10.39 -8.12 14.99
C SER A 135 9.34 -7.29 15.73
N ASP A 136 8.43 -6.62 15.02
CA ASP A 136 7.34 -5.87 15.63
C ASP A 136 6.44 -6.76 16.51
N LEU A 137 6.22 -8.03 16.09
CA LEU A 137 5.49 -9.01 16.88
C LEU A 137 6.23 -9.37 18.17
N THR A 138 7.50 -9.75 18.07
CA THR A 138 8.32 -10.19 19.20
C THR A 138 8.63 -9.06 20.18
N GLU A 139 8.79 -7.83 19.69
CA GLU A 139 8.97 -6.62 20.48
C GLU A 139 7.67 -6.11 21.13
N GLY A 140 6.53 -6.77 20.87
CA GLY A 140 5.27 -6.39 21.48
C GLY A 140 4.59 -5.15 20.88
N ARG A 141 4.90 -4.77 19.63
CA ARG A 141 4.20 -3.70 18.89
C ARG A 141 2.84 -4.16 18.34
N GLY A 142 2.64 -5.47 18.25
CA GLY A 142 1.40 -6.14 17.93
C GLY A 142 1.24 -7.43 18.70
N ASP A 143 0.07 -8.03 18.62
CA ASP A 143 -0.27 -9.24 19.34
C ASP A 143 -0.40 -10.44 18.39
N ILE A 144 -0.81 -10.19 17.14
CA ILE A 144 -0.97 -11.16 16.06
C ILE A 144 -0.29 -10.60 14.81
N ALA A 145 0.53 -11.37 14.12
CA ALA A 145 1.04 -11.06 12.79
C ALA A 145 0.20 -11.80 11.73
N ALA A 146 -0.50 -11.05 10.91
CA ALA A 146 -1.49 -11.56 9.95
C ALA A 146 -1.19 -11.07 8.52
N ALA A 147 -0.31 -11.80 7.82
CA ALA A 147 0.21 -11.38 6.51
C ALA A 147 0.45 -12.56 5.53
N GLY A 148 -0.35 -13.61 5.59
CA GLY A 148 -0.14 -14.78 4.74
C GLY A 148 1.24 -15.43 4.98
N LEU A 149 1.57 -15.68 6.25
CA LEU A 149 2.88 -16.21 6.63
C LEU A 149 2.91 -17.72 6.45
N SER A 150 3.85 -18.21 5.64
CA SER A 150 4.22 -19.63 5.64
C SER A 150 4.87 -19.99 6.98
N ILE A 151 4.47 -21.10 7.58
CA ILE A 151 5.12 -21.67 8.76
C ILE A 151 6.48 -22.21 8.32
N THR A 152 7.57 -21.70 8.91
CA THR A 152 8.93 -22.19 8.66
C THR A 152 9.66 -22.45 9.98
N PRO A 153 10.68 -23.33 10.01
CA PRO A 153 11.48 -23.57 11.21
C PRO A 153 12.09 -22.30 11.82
N GLU A 154 12.59 -21.40 10.96
CA GLU A 154 13.21 -20.14 11.36
C GLU A 154 12.19 -19.23 12.07
N ARG A 155 10.98 -19.13 11.51
CA ARG A 155 9.90 -18.33 12.11
C ARG A 155 9.36 -18.99 13.39
N GLN A 156 9.25 -20.32 13.42
CA GLN A 156 8.87 -21.07 14.63
C GLN A 156 9.92 -20.96 15.75
N ALA A 157 11.19 -20.72 15.41
CA ALA A 157 12.23 -20.47 16.40
C ALA A 157 11.97 -19.20 17.23
N ILE A 158 11.25 -18.20 16.68
CA ILE A 158 11.01 -16.89 17.33
C ILE A 158 9.54 -16.61 17.68
N ALA A 159 8.59 -17.30 17.07
CA ALA A 159 7.15 -17.09 17.26
C ALA A 159 6.39 -18.41 17.30
N SER A 160 5.17 -18.38 17.88
CA SER A 160 4.18 -19.45 17.77
C SER A 160 3.23 -19.15 16.62
N PHE A 161 2.64 -20.21 16.05
CA PHE A 161 1.65 -20.11 14.98
C PHE A 161 0.32 -20.70 15.42
N ALA A 162 -0.77 -20.09 14.99
CA ALA A 162 -2.09 -20.69 15.05
C ALA A 162 -2.19 -21.88 14.08
N ALA A 163 -3.26 -22.67 14.19
CA ALA A 163 -3.63 -23.62 13.16
C ALA A 163 -3.70 -22.94 11.77
N PRO A 164 -3.33 -23.63 10.68
CA PRO A 164 -3.26 -23.01 9.37
C PRO A 164 -4.64 -22.65 8.81
N PHE A 165 -4.75 -21.50 8.16
CA PHE A 165 -5.91 -21.10 7.36
C PHE A 165 -5.96 -21.83 6.03
N ALA A 166 -4.80 -22.12 5.45
CA ALA A 166 -4.62 -22.94 4.26
C ALA A 166 -3.44 -23.89 4.48
N ASP A 167 -3.57 -25.09 4.01
CA ASP A 167 -2.58 -26.15 3.99
C ASP A 167 -2.32 -26.58 2.53
N ASP A 168 -1.28 -27.35 2.30
CA ASP A 168 -0.89 -27.84 0.97
C ASP A 168 -0.59 -26.73 -0.05
N VAL A 169 -0.02 -25.62 0.43
CA VAL A 169 0.45 -24.52 -0.43
C VAL A 169 1.84 -24.85 -0.96
N SER A 170 2.04 -24.68 -2.26
CA SER A 170 3.34 -24.90 -2.90
C SER A 170 3.98 -23.57 -3.30
N GLU A 171 5.31 -23.43 -3.08
CA GLU A 171 6.11 -22.38 -3.66
C GLU A 171 6.52 -22.79 -5.07
N ILE A 172 6.04 -22.11 -6.09
CA ILE A 172 6.23 -22.46 -7.50
C ILE A 172 6.96 -21.37 -8.27
N VAL A 173 7.64 -21.78 -9.32
CA VAL A 173 8.25 -20.85 -10.29
C VAL A 173 7.16 -20.19 -11.11
N VAL A 174 7.31 -18.87 -11.33
CA VAL A 174 6.52 -18.11 -12.31
C VAL A 174 7.48 -17.40 -13.25
N THR A 175 7.23 -17.47 -14.54
CA THR A 175 8.01 -16.76 -15.58
C THR A 175 7.17 -15.74 -16.30
N SER A 176 7.82 -14.74 -16.91
CA SER A 176 7.20 -13.91 -17.94
C SER A 176 6.92 -14.73 -19.19
N ALA A 177 6.01 -14.25 -20.04
CA ALA A 177 5.64 -14.95 -21.27
C ALA A 177 6.81 -15.16 -22.25
N GLU A 178 7.80 -14.28 -22.21
CA GLU A 178 8.95 -14.27 -23.12
C GLU A 178 10.20 -14.95 -22.52
N ALA A 179 10.20 -15.23 -21.22
CA ALA A 179 11.33 -15.86 -20.56
C ALA A 179 11.46 -17.34 -20.92
N PRO A 180 12.68 -17.88 -20.99
CA PRO A 180 12.88 -19.32 -21.14
C PRO A 180 12.29 -20.07 -19.94
N VAL A 181 11.58 -21.16 -20.22
CA VAL A 181 10.96 -22.01 -19.20
C VAL A 181 11.94 -23.08 -18.76
N PRO A 182 12.32 -23.16 -17.47
CA PRO A 182 13.11 -24.27 -16.95
C PRO A 182 12.34 -25.59 -17.10
N ALA A 183 13.02 -26.67 -17.45
CA ALA A 183 12.41 -27.98 -17.52
C ALA A 183 12.34 -28.65 -16.13
N THR A 184 13.31 -28.35 -15.27
CA THR A 184 13.43 -28.86 -13.89
C THR A 184 13.82 -27.74 -12.94
N ILE A 185 13.71 -27.98 -11.63
CA ILE A 185 14.16 -27.03 -10.60
C ILE A 185 15.68 -26.80 -10.67
N GLU A 186 16.45 -27.81 -11.05
CA GLU A 186 17.90 -27.73 -11.21
C GLU A 186 18.32 -26.80 -12.37
N ASP A 187 17.44 -26.58 -13.35
CA ASP A 187 17.68 -25.66 -14.48
C ASP A 187 17.58 -24.18 -14.08
N LEU A 188 17.17 -23.90 -12.84
CA LEU A 188 17.31 -22.57 -12.23
C LEU A 188 18.79 -22.19 -11.99
N SER A 189 19.71 -23.15 -12.05
CA SER A 189 21.16 -22.93 -11.92
C SER A 189 21.63 -21.85 -12.89
N GLY A 190 22.26 -20.79 -12.34
CA GLY A 190 22.75 -19.64 -13.11
C GLY A 190 21.68 -18.64 -13.56
N GLN A 191 20.40 -18.96 -13.40
CA GLN A 191 19.28 -18.06 -13.72
C GLN A 191 19.10 -16.97 -12.65
N SER A 192 18.50 -15.85 -13.02
CA SER A 192 18.17 -14.76 -12.10
C SER A 192 16.72 -14.90 -11.63
N VAL A 193 16.52 -14.96 -10.30
CA VAL A 193 15.20 -15.08 -9.67
C VAL A 193 14.99 -13.92 -8.70
N TYR A 194 13.90 -13.18 -8.89
CA TYR A 194 13.53 -12.01 -8.09
C TYR A 194 12.69 -12.42 -6.88
N VAL A 195 13.15 -12.13 -5.66
CA VAL A 195 12.39 -12.37 -4.42
C VAL A 195 12.81 -11.37 -3.35
N ARG A 196 11.91 -11.10 -2.38
CA ARG A 196 12.27 -10.34 -1.19
C ARG A 196 13.11 -11.19 -0.23
N ARG A 197 14.04 -10.58 0.45
CA ARG A 197 14.86 -11.25 1.51
C ARG A 197 13.98 -11.77 2.66
N SER A 198 12.92 -11.04 3.03
CA SER A 198 11.99 -11.41 4.12
C SER A 198 11.01 -12.53 3.76
N SER A 199 10.92 -12.93 2.47
CA SER A 199 10.05 -14.01 2.02
C SER A 199 10.58 -15.40 2.39
N SER A 200 9.68 -16.40 2.48
CA SER A 200 10.08 -17.81 2.60
C SER A 200 10.82 -18.31 1.34
N TYR A 201 10.50 -17.74 0.20
CA TYR A 201 11.10 -18.07 -1.11
C TYR A 201 12.61 -17.83 -1.14
N PHE A 202 13.10 -16.78 -0.44
CA PHE A 202 14.52 -16.51 -0.30
C PHE A 202 15.23 -17.68 0.39
N ALA A 203 14.74 -18.12 1.54
CA ALA A 203 15.32 -19.24 2.27
C ALA A 203 15.26 -20.56 1.46
N THR A 204 14.16 -20.76 0.71
CA THR A 204 14.01 -21.93 -0.16
C THR A 204 15.03 -21.91 -1.30
N LEU A 205 15.27 -20.75 -1.92
CA LEU A 205 16.30 -20.60 -2.97
C LEU A 205 17.72 -20.75 -2.42
N GLU A 206 18.01 -20.29 -1.21
CA GLU A 206 19.30 -20.55 -0.56
C GLU A 206 19.52 -22.05 -0.31
N SER A 207 18.45 -22.76 0.12
CA SER A 207 18.50 -24.21 0.27
C SER A 207 18.75 -24.93 -1.06
N LEU A 208 18.14 -24.44 -2.16
CA LEU A 208 18.42 -24.95 -3.50
C LEU A 208 19.88 -24.67 -3.90
N ASN A 209 20.39 -23.48 -3.63
CA ASN A 209 21.78 -23.13 -3.92
C ASN A 209 22.78 -24.02 -3.18
N ALA A 210 22.51 -24.40 -1.93
CA ALA A 210 23.33 -25.38 -1.22
C ALA A 210 23.31 -26.76 -1.91
N LYS A 211 22.17 -27.21 -2.44
CA LYS A 211 22.06 -28.47 -3.21
C LYS A 211 22.80 -28.38 -4.55
N LEU A 212 22.66 -27.27 -5.28
CA LEU A 212 23.37 -27.04 -6.54
C LEU A 212 24.89 -27.03 -6.36
N ALA A 213 25.36 -26.36 -5.29
CA ALA A 213 26.78 -26.33 -4.94
C ALA A 213 27.34 -27.74 -4.66
N ALA A 214 26.59 -28.59 -3.94
CA ALA A 214 26.97 -29.98 -3.71
C ALA A 214 27.02 -30.81 -5.01
N GLN A 215 26.33 -30.38 -6.07
CA GLN A 215 26.37 -30.99 -7.41
C GLN A 215 27.40 -30.32 -8.34
N GLY A 216 28.18 -29.34 -7.87
CA GLY A 216 29.13 -28.58 -8.70
C GLY A 216 28.48 -27.66 -9.73
N LYS A 217 27.18 -27.36 -9.57
CA LYS A 217 26.43 -26.45 -10.45
C LYS A 217 26.51 -25.00 -9.96
N PRO A 218 26.48 -24.02 -10.88
CA PRO A 218 26.33 -22.60 -10.50
C PRO A 218 25.11 -22.34 -9.64
N PRO A 219 25.17 -21.40 -8.68
CA PRO A 219 24.00 -21.04 -7.88
C PRO A 219 22.97 -20.28 -8.71
N VAL A 220 21.71 -20.34 -8.28
CA VAL A 220 20.67 -19.39 -8.69
C VAL A 220 21.10 -17.97 -8.29
N LYS A 221 21.02 -17.02 -9.19
CA LYS A 221 21.27 -15.60 -8.91
C LYS A 221 20.04 -14.99 -8.25
N ILE A 222 20.02 -14.95 -6.92
CA ILE A 222 18.93 -14.35 -6.18
C ILE A 222 19.03 -12.82 -6.30
N VAL A 223 18.07 -12.21 -6.99
CA VAL A 223 17.97 -10.76 -7.14
C VAL A 223 16.97 -10.25 -6.09
N LEU A 224 17.45 -9.41 -5.18
CA LEU A 224 16.63 -8.91 -4.09
C LEU A 224 15.68 -7.82 -4.57
N ALA A 225 14.39 -8.07 -4.42
CA ALA A 225 13.35 -7.07 -4.56
C ALA A 225 13.33 -6.14 -3.33
N ASP A 226 12.84 -4.90 -3.54
CA ASP A 226 12.63 -3.97 -2.43
C ASP A 226 11.60 -4.52 -1.44
N GLU A 227 11.87 -4.39 -0.14
CA GLU A 227 11.04 -4.92 0.94
C GLU A 227 9.66 -4.23 1.06
N ASN A 228 9.45 -3.11 0.39
CA ASN A 228 8.15 -2.43 0.31
C ASN A 228 7.27 -2.95 -0.84
N LEU A 229 7.78 -3.85 -1.69
CA LEU A 229 7.01 -4.54 -2.72
C LEU A 229 6.36 -5.79 -2.12
N GLU A 230 5.12 -6.06 -2.52
CA GLU A 230 4.44 -7.32 -2.24
C GLU A 230 4.57 -8.28 -3.43
N ASP A 231 4.17 -9.54 -3.25
CA ASP A 231 4.28 -10.56 -4.30
C ASP A 231 3.51 -10.15 -5.56
N GLU A 232 2.33 -9.53 -5.39
CA GLU A 232 1.56 -9.00 -6.50
C GLU A 232 2.23 -7.84 -7.23
N ASP A 233 3.05 -7.04 -6.56
CA ASP A 233 3.80 -5.95 -7.22
C ASP A 233 4.93 -6.55 -8.09
N ILE A 234 5.60 -7.60 -7.61
CA ILE A 234 6.61 -8.34 -8.37
C ILE A 234 5.99 -9.02 -9.60
N LEU A 235 4.82 -9.65 -9.43
CA LEU A 235 4.08 -10.24 -10.54
C LEU A 235 3.60 -9.20 -11.56
N GLU A 236 3.19 -8.01 -11.11
CA GLU A 236 2.84 -6.89 -11.98
C GLU A 236 4.04 -6.41 -12.81
N MET A 237 5.22 -6.31 -12.18
CA MET A 237 6.47 -5.98 -12.88
C MET A 237 6.86 -7.05 -13.90
N MET A 238 6.65 -8.32 -13.57
CA MET A 238 6.86 -9.43 -14.51
C MET A 238 5.90 -9.33 -15.69
N ASN A 239 4.61 -9.04 -15.44
CA ASN A 239 3.62 -8.83 -16.51
C ASN A 239 4.02 -7.71 -17.48
N ALA A 240 4.74 -6.71 -16.98
CA ALA A 240 5.31 -5.62 -17.79
C ALA A 240 6.62 -5.98 -18.50
N GLY A 241 7.16 -7.19 -18.34
CA GLY A 241 8.41 -7.64 -18.93
C GLY A 241 9.66 -7.05 -18.29
N LEU A 242 9.57 -6.61 -17.04
CA LEU A 242 10.68 -6.05 -16.26
C LEU A 242 11.45 -7.11 -15.48
N ILE A 243 10.78 -8.19 -15.16
CA ILE A 243 11.28 -9.33 -14.40
C ILE A 243 10.94 -10.59 -15.18
N ASP A 244 11.92 -11.45 -15.37
CA ASP A 244 11.74 -12.68 -16.15
C ASP A 244 11.26 -13.85 -15.30
N MET A 245 11.64 -13.90 -14.00
CA MET A 245 11.36 -15.05 -13.14
C MET A 245 11.26 -14.66 -11.67
N THR A 246 10.27 -15.25 -10.99
CA THR A 246 10.10 -15.16 -9.53
C THR A 246 9.60 -16.50 -8.96
N VAL A 247 9.53 -16.59 -7.65
CA VAL A 247 8.89 -17.69 -6.91
C VAL A 247 7.79 -17.08 -6.06
N VAL A 248 6.60 -17.66 -6.08
CA VAL A 248 5.47 -17.26 -5.24
C VAL A 248 4.63 -18.47 -4.83
N ASP A 249 3.78 -18.28 -3.85
CA ASP A 249 2.78 -19.28 -3.47
C ASP A 249 1.81 -19.57 -4.61
N SER A 250 1.50 -20.83 -4.82
CA SER A 250 0.69 -21.32 -5.94
C SER A 250 -0.68 -20.65 -6.06
N TYR A 251 -1.33 -20.34 -4.93
CA TYR A 251 -2.62 -19.67 -4.93
C TYR A 251 -2.53 -18.21 -5.39
N LEU A 252 -1.43 -17.51 -5.10
CA LEU A 252 -1.18 -16.15 -5.60
C LEU A 252 -0.93 -16.18 -7.11
N ALA A 253 -0.10 -17.09 -7.59
CA ALA A 253 0.15 -17.26 -9.02
C ALA A 253 -1.16 -17.55 -9.77
N THR A 254 -1.98 -18.48 -9.27
CA THR A 254 -3.29 -18.84 -9.85
C THR A 254 -4.27 -17.65 -9.89
N PHE A 255 -4.26 -16.81 -8.87
CA PHE A 255 -5.12 -15.64 -8.84
C PHE A 255 -4.64 -14.57 -9.84
N TRP A 256 -3.37 -14.17 -9.75
CA TRP A 256 -2.86 -13.04 -10.51
C TRP A 256 -2.73 -13.31 -12.01
N GLN A 257 -2.54 -14.57 -12.45
CA GLN A 257 -2.57 -14.91 -13.89
C GLN A 257 -3.91 -14.59 -14.56
N GLN A 258 -5.02 -14.47 -13.80
CA GLN A 258 -6.31 -14.08 -14.35
C GLN A 258 -6.37 -12.58 -14.70
N ILE A 259 -5.42 -11.80 -14.18
CA ILE A 259 -5.33 -10.35 -14.35
C ILE A 259 -4.13 -10.00 -15.23
N PHE A 260 -3.00 -10.64 -14.98
CA PHE A 260 -1.71 -10.43 -15.63
C PHE A 260 -1.50 -11.50 -16.70
N THR A 261 -1.81 -11.16 -17.94
CA THR A 261 -1.85 -12.12 -19.07
C THR A 261 -0.47 -12.62 -19.51
N ASN A 262 0.61 -11.90 -19.13
CA ASN A 262 1.98 -12.27 -19.46
C ASN A 262 2.65 -13.14 -18.38
N LEU A 263 1.92 -13.60 -17.38
CA LEU A 263 2.43 -14.54 -16.38
C LEU A 263 2.24 -15.99 -16.83
N ARG A 264 3.27 -16.80 -16.59
CA ARG A 264 3.23 -18.26 -16.77
C ARG A 264 3.62 -18.94 -15.46
N PRO A 265 2.64 -19.32 -14.62
CA PRO A 265 2.89 -20.17 -13.46
C PRO A 265 3.28 -21.58 -13.93
N HIS A 266 4.23 -22.20 -13.22
CA HIS A 266 4.73 -23.54 -13.44
C HIS A 266 4.43 -24.43 -12.23
N PRO A 267 3.20 -24.98 -12.10
CA PRO A 267 2.82 -25.81 -10.96
C PRO A 267 3.62 -27.11 -10.86
N GLU A 268 4.28 -27.53 -11.93
CA GLU A 268 5.20 -28.67 -11.97
C GLU A 268 6.58 -28.32 -11.39
N LEU A 269 6.97 -27.03 -11.36
CA LEU A 269 8.25 -26.56 -10.82
C LEU A 269 8.10 -26.10 -9.37
N VAL A 270 8.00 -27.08 -8.48
CA VAL A 270 7.78 -26.87 -7.04
C VAL A 270 9.11 -26.82 -6.30
N LEU A 271 9.44 -25.69 -5.69
CA LEU A 271 10.61 -25.55 -4.83
C LEU A 271 10.35 -26.07 -3.42
N ARG A 272 9.14 -25.84 -2.91
CA ARG A 272 8.67 -26.29 -1.61
C ARG A 272 7.19 -26.64 -1.69
N SER A 273 6.79 -27.77 -1.15
CA SER A 273 5.40 -28.25 -1.09
C SER A 273 4.90 -28.30 0.35
N GLN A 274 3.60 -28.50 0.51
CA GLN A 274 2.95 -28.70 1.80
C GLN A 274 3.19 -27.59 2.81
N SER A 275 3.32 -26.33 2.31
CA SER A 275 3.42 -25.17 3.17
C SER A 275 2.07 -24.86 3.80
N GLU A 276 2.10 -24.48 5.06
CA GLU A 276 0.94 -24.07 5.85
C GLU A 276 0.97 -22.55 6.02
N ILE A 277 -0.15 -21.87 5.75
CA ILE A 277 -0.30 -20.43 5.90
C ILE A 277 -1.07 -20.13 7.18
N ALA A 278 -0.44 -19.41 8.11
CA ALA A 278 -1.03 -19.15 9.42
C ALA A 278 -0.74 -17.74 9.93
N TRP A 279 -1.45 -17.35 10.98
CA TRP A 279 -1.13 -16.17 11.79
C TRP A 279 -0.10 -16.54 12.85
N ALA A 280 0.83 -15.63 13.10
CA ALA A 280 1.83 -15.79 14.15
C ALA A 280 1.48 -14.95 15.38
N MET A 281 1.95 -15.41 16.55
CA MET A 281 1.88 -14.73 17.83
C MET A 281 3.14 -14.96 18.63
N ARG A 282 3.35 -14.23 19.72
CA ARG A 282 4.48 -14.48 20.63
C ARG A 282 4.39 -15.89 21.25
N LYS A 283 5.54 -16.47 21.57
CA LYS A 283 5.64 -17.83 22.17
C LYS A 283 4.97 -17.92 23.54
N ASP A 284 4.97 -16.84 24.29
CA ASP A 284 4.41 -16.72 25.64
C ASP A 284 2.91 -16.35 25.65
N SER A 285 2.20 -16.70 24.58
CA SER A 285 0.77 -16.40 24.42
C SER A 285 -0.10 -17.67 24.21
N PRO A 286 -0.06 -18.66 25.13
CA PRO A 286 -0.76 -19.94 24.95
C PRO A 286 -2.29 -19.81 24.91
N LYS A 287 -2.90 -18.87 25.64
CA LYS A 287 -4.34 -18.64 25.63
C LYS A 287 -4.79 -18.01 24.31
N LEU A 288 -4.03 -17.06 23.79
CA LEU A 288 -4.26 -16.50 22.47
C LEU A 288 -4.17 -17.60 21.41
N LYS A 289 -3.11 -18.46 21.48
CA LYS A 289 -2.95 -19.58 20.55
C LYS A 289 -4.18 -20.51 20.57
N ALA A 290 -4.60 -20.97 21.74
CA ALA A 290 -5.75 -21.86 21.85
C ALA A 290 -7.04 -21.23 21.28
N THR A 291 -7.22 -19.91 21.50
CA THR A 291 -8.37 -19.17 20.97
C THR A 291 -8.30 -19.03 19.44
N LEU A 292 -7.12 -18.74 18.90
CA LEU A 292 -6.94 -18.66 17.45
C LEU A 292 -7.09 -20.03 16.77
N ASP A 293 -6.58 -21.10 17.37
CA ASP A 293 -6.76 -22.47 16.85
C ASP A 293 -8.26 -22.82 16.76
N ALA A 294 -9.03 -22.54 17.81
CA ALA A 294 -10.47 -22.76 17.82
C ALA A 294 -11.21 -21.86 16.79
N PHE A 295 -10.77 -20.63 16.62
CA PHE A 295 -11.29 -19.69 15.62
C PHE A 295 -11.01 -20.20 14.20
N VAL A 296 -9.77 -20.57 13.90
CA VAL A 296 -9.34 -21.04 12.58
C VAL A 296 -10.07 -22.31 12.17
N ALA A 297 -10.26 -23.24 13.09
CA ALA A 297 -11.02 -24.49 12.83
C ALA A 297 -12.43 -24.24 12.25
N LYS A 298 -13.03 -23.07 12.53
CA LYS A 298 -14.37 -22.67 12.04
C LYS A 298 -14.35 -21.69 10.85
N ASN A 299 -13.17 -21.12 10.54
CA ASN A 299 -13.08 -20.01 9.58
C ASN A 299 -12.00 -20.20 8.51
N ARG A 300 -11.28 -21.33 8.49
CA ARG A 300 -10.26 -21.64 7.47
C ARG A 300 -10.86 -21.90 6.08
N VAL A 301 -10.02 -21.98 5.07
CA VAL A 301 -10.38 -22.46 3.73
C VAL A 301 -11.08 -23.82 3.84
N GLY A 302 -12.14 -24.02 3.07
CA GLY A 302 -13.04 -25.17 3.18
C GLY A 302 -14.28 -24.93 4.05
N THR A 303 -14.29 -23.88 4.89
CA THR A 303 -15.47 -23.46 5.65
C THR A 303 -16.28 -22.40 4.91
N ALA A 304 -17.54 -22.17 5.35
CA ALA A 304 -18.40 -21.17 4.70
C ALA A 304 -17.78 -19.76 4.71
N ILE A 305 -17.24 -19.32 5.86
CA ILE A 305 -16.63 -17.98 6.00
C ILE A 305 -15.31 -17.91 5.24
N GLY A 306 -14.43 -18.90 5.41
CA GLY A 306 -13.16 -18.93 4.69
C GLY A 306 -13.35 -18.90 3.17
N ASN A 307 -14.27 -19.70 2.64
CA ASN A 307 -14.59 -19.72 1.22
C ASN A 307 -15.25 -18.41 0.74
N MET A 308 -16.08 -17.78 1.55
CA MET A 308 -16.71 -16.50 1.22
C MET A 308 -15.65 -15.39 1.08
N ILE A 309 -14.71 -15.30 2.02
CA ILE A 309 -13.61 -14.31 2.01
C ILE A 309 -12.68 -14.57 0.81
N LEU A 310 -12.32 -15.85 0.59
CA LEU A 310 -11.51 -16.25 -0.57
C LEU A 310 -12.16 -15.82 -1.89
N ARG A 311 -13.45 -16.10 -2.07
CA ARG A 311 -14.18 -15.68 -3.28
C ARG A 311 -14.21 -14.16 -3.45
N ARG A 312 -14.41 -13.43 -2.36
CA ARG A 312 -14.50 -11.96 -2.41
C ARG A 312 -13.23 -11.31 -2.92
N TYR A 313 -12.07 -11.78 -2.45
CA TYR A 313 -10.78 -11.11 -2.70
C TYR A 313 -9.89 -11.82 -3.72
N LEU A 314 -10.04 -13.11 -3.92
CA LEU A 314 -9.25 -13.90 -4.86
C LEU A 314 -10.02 -14.36 -6.12
N GLN A 315 -11.27 -13.90 -6.29
CA GLN A 315 -12.05 -14.11 -7.50
C GLN A 315 -12.62 -12.82 -8.10
N ASN A 316 -12.58 -11.71 -7.38
CA ASN A 316 -13.05 -10.40 -7.85
C ASN A 316 -11.85 -9.50 -8.19
N THR A 317 -11.63 -9.25 -9.48
CA THR A 317 -10.49 -8.51 -10.00
C THR A 317 -10.73 -7.00 -10.17
N LYS A 318 -11.95 -6.50 -9.90
CA LYS A 318 -12.33 -5.10 -10.20
C LYS A 318 -11.46 -4.03 -9.53
N TRP A 319 -10.82 -4.36 -8.43
CA TRP A 319 -10.00 -3.43 -7.65
C TRP A 319 -8.49 -3.62 -7.85
N ALA A 320 -8.06 -4.59 -8.66
CA ALA A 320 -6.64 -4.76 -9.00
C ALA A 320 -6.25 -3.74 -10.09
N ARG A 321 -5.42 -2.77 -9.72
CA ARG A 321 -4.84 -1.81 -10.67
C ARG A 321 -3.50 -2.35 -11.19
N ASN A 322 -3.29 -2.25 -12.48
CA ASN A 322 -2.05 -2.60 -13.16
C ASN A 322 -1.34 -1.33 -13.64
N ALA A 323 -0.36 -0.85 -12.87
CA ALA A 323 0.39 0.37 -13.16
C ALA A 323 1.29 0.26 -14.39
N THR A 324 1.59 -0.96 -14.82
CA THR A 324 2.54 -1.23 -15.91
C THR A 324 1.86 -1.79 -17.16
N SER A 325 0.51 -1.69 -17.25
CA SER A 325 -0.22 -2.09 -18.44
C SER A 325 0.17 -1.26 -19.67
N ALA A 326 -0.02 -1.80 -20.88
CA ALA A 326 0.35 -1.11 -22.12
C ALA A 326 -0.32 0.27 -22.26
N SER A 327 -1.58 0.42 -21.81
CA SER A 327 -2.30 1.71 -21.85
C SER A 327 -1.73 2.74 -20.89
N GLU A 328 -1.27 2.31 -19.72
CA GLU A 328 -0.70 3.18 -18.71
C GLU A 328 0.75 3.53 -19.04
N MET A 329 1.50 2.61 -19.63
CA MET A 329 2.83 2.91 -20.18
C MET A 329 2.76 3.95 -21.29
N LYS A 330 1.74 3.89 -22.16
CA LYS A 330 1.52 4.94 -23.18
C LYS A 330 1.27 6.29 -22.53
N ARG A 331 0.39 6.38 -21.51
CA ARG A 331 0.17 7.64 -20.77
C ARG A 331 1.43 8.12 -20.06
N PHE A 332 2.19 7.22 -19.48
CA PHE A 332 3.49 7.53 -18.88
C PHE A 332 4.43 8.18 -19.88
N ASP A 333 4.59 7.62 -21.08
CA ASP A 333 5.47 8.15 -22.13
C ASP A 333 5.00 9.53 -22.61
N GLU A 334 3.71 9.70 -22.87
CA GLU A 334 3.10 10.96 -23.32
C GLU A 334 3.29 12.11 -22.32
N LEU A 335 3.20 11.82 -21.01
CA LEU A 335 3.26 12.84 -19.95
C LEU A 335 4.67 13.04 -19.39
N SER A 336 5.58 12.11 -19.64
CA SER A 336 6.95 12.13 -19.07
C SER A 336 7.69 13.45 -19.31
N LYS A 337 7.48 14.08 -20.47
CA LYS A 337 8.09 15.37 -20.83
C LYS A 337 7.71 16.50 -19.85
N TYR A 338 6.45 16.54 -19.41
CA TYR A 338 5.97 17.56 -18.47
C TYR A 338 6.49 17.30 -17.07
N PHE A 339 6.46 16.03 -16.64
CA PHE A 339 7.02 15.65 -15.35
C PHE A 339 8.52 15.94 -15.26
N LYS A 340 9.31 15.60 -16.30
CA LYS A 340 10.75 15.93 -16.38
C LYS A 340 10.99 17.43 -16.32
N LYS A 341 10.21 18.22 -17.10
CA LYS A 341 10.30 19.69 -17.11
C LYS A 341 10.15 20.27 -15.71
N TYR A 342 9.06 19.93 -15.02
CA TYR A 342 8.75 20.51 -13.71
C TYR A 342 9.54 19.86 -12.57
N ALA A 343 9.92 18.61 -12.67
CA ALA A 343 10.85 17.99 -11.74
C ALA A 343 12.22 18.69 -11.76
N THR A 344 12.76 19.00 -12.95
CA THR A 344 14.01 19.76 -13.10
C THR A 344 13.85 21.16 -12.50
N GLN A 345 12.76 21.86 -12.83
CA GLN A 345 12.49 23.22 -12.34
C GLN A 345 12.40 23.27 -10.80
N TYR A 346 11.77 22.28 -10.19
CA TYR A 346 11.51 22.22 -8.75
C TYR A 346 12.44 21.29 -7.98
N LYS A 347 13.49 20.73 -8.62
CA LYS A 347 14.53 19.87 -8.03
C LYS A 347 13.95 18.58 -7.40
N PHE A 348 13.00 17.97 -8.08
CA PHE A 348 12.45 16.67 -7.71
C PHE A 348 13.08 15.51 -8.48
N GLU A 349 12.93 14.29 -7.95
CA GLU A 349 13.03 13.08 -8.72
C GLU A 349 11.75 12.91 -9.56
N TRP A 350 11.86 13.00 -10.89
CA TRP A 350 10.70 13.06 -11.77
C TRP A 350 9.81 11.81 -11.74
N LEU A 351 10.42 10.63 -11.50
CA LEU A 351 9.68 9.38 -11.38
C LEU A 351 8.78 9.34 -10.14
N LEU A 352 9.18 9.99 -9.05
CA LEU A 352 8.34 10.12 -7.86
C LEU A 352 7.10 10.98 -8.14
N LEU A 353 7.24 12.07 -8.93
CA LEU A 353 6.09 12.88 -9.33
C LEU A 353 5.15 12.13 -10.28
N VAL A 354 5.69 11.31 -11.20
CA VAL A 354 4.86 10.45 -12.07
C VAL A 354 4.11 9.43 -11.23
N ALA A 355 4.78 8.78 -10.28
CA ALA A 355 4.17 7.80 -9.40
C ALA A 355 3.04 8.43 -8.55
N GLN A 356 3.21 9.67 -8.10
CA GLN A 356 2.14 10.43 -7.46
C GLN A 356 0.97 10.67 -8.41
N GLY A 357 1.21 11.18 -9.61
CA GLY A 357 0.15 11.40 -10.61
C GLY A 357 -0.60 10.12 -10.97
N TYR A 358 0.10 8.98 -10.99
CA TYR A 358 -0.54 7.68 -11.17
C TYR A 358 -1.43 7.33 -9.96
N GLN A 359 -0.96 7.51 -8.76
CA GLN A 359 -1.74 7.27 -7.54
C GLN A 359 -2.99 8.16 -7.48
N GLU A 360 -2.87 9.41 -7.91
CA GLU A 360 -3.97 10.39 -7.89
C GLU A 360 -5.08 10.07 -8.89
N SER A 361 -4.74 9.68 -10.12
CA SER A 361 -5.71 9.62 -11.22
C SER A 361 -5.48 8.47 -12.22
N GLY A 362 -4.43 7.64 -12.07
CA GLY A 362 -3.95 6.77 -13.13
C GLY A 362 -3.41 7.56 -14.33
N LEU A 363 -2.83 8.76 -14.10
CA LEU A 363 -2.35 9.69 -15.12
C LEU A 363 -3.46 10.22 -16.05
N ASP A 364 -4.70 10.27 -15.61
CA ASP A 364 -5.84 10.70 -16.40
C ASP A 364 -6.28 12.13 -16.07
N GLN A 365 -6.12 13.05 -17.04
CA GLN A 365 -6.51 14.47 -16.89
C GLN A 365 -8.02 14.66 -16.77
N THR A 366 -8.84 13.70 -17.21
CA THR A 366 -10.30 13.79 -17.15
C THR A 366 -10.85 13.47 -15.77
N THR A 367 -10.05 12.85 -14.90
CA THR A 367 -10.44 12.46 -13.55
C THR A 367 -10.84 13.67 -12.71
N ARG A 368 -11.96 13.53 -12.00
CA ARG A 368 -12.50 14.51 -11.04
C ARG A 368 -12.87 13.79 -9.74
N SER A 369 -12.44 14.34 -8.62
CA SER A 369 -12.86 13.79 -7.33
C SER A 369 -14.23 14.34 -6.91
N PRO A 370 -14.96 13.65 -6.03
CA PRO A 370 -16.24 14.14 -5.49
C PRO A 370 -16.12 15.50 -4.76
N VAL A 371 -14.94 15.84 -4.26
CA VAL A 371 -14.67 17.10 -3.56
C VAL A 371 -14.10 18.19 -4.49
N GLY A 372 -14.01 17.92 -5.80
CA GLY A 372 -13.65 18.90 -6.81
C GLY A 372 -12.15 18.97 -7.18
N ALA A 373 -11.34 18.02 -6.79
CA ALA A 373 -9.97 17.91 -7.26
C ALA A 373 -9.94 17.53 -8.76
N ILE A 374 -8.93 18.02 -9.48
CA ILE A 374 -8.89 18.02 -10.94
C ILE A 374 -7.62 17.37 -11.47
N GLY A 375 -7.79 16.44 -12.42
CA GLY A 375 -6.77 15.99 -13.38
C GLY A 375 -5.70 15.09 -12.84
N VAL A 376 -4.60 15.02 -13.58
CA VAL A 376 -3.47 14.10 -13.35
C VAL A 376 -2.98 14.13 -11.90
N MET A 377 -2.81 15.32 -11.32
CA MET A 377 -2.29 15.50 -9.96
C MET A 377 -3.38 15.76 -8.93
N GLN A 378 -4.67 15.63 -9.27
CA GLN A 378 -5.81 15.89 -8.41
C GLN A 378 -5.69 17.20 -7.61
N VAL A 379 -5.40 18.30 -8.33
CA VAL A 379 -5.18 19.61 -7.71
C VAL A 379 -6.53 20.29 -7.44
N MET A 380 -6.72 20.76 -6.20
CA MET A 380 -7.88 21.57 -5.85
C MET A 380 -7.81 22.95 -6.51
N PRO A 381 -8.92 23.50 -7.04
CA PRO A 381 -8.94 24.87 -7.58
C PRO A 381 -8.49 25.94 -6.58
N THR A 382 -8.74 25.74 -5.29
CA THR A 382 -8.27 26.63 -4.21
C THR A 382 -6.75 26.56 -4.06
N THR A 383 -6.16 25.37 -4.10
CA THR A 383 -4.70 25.17 -4.09
C THR A 383 -4.04 25.80 -5.32
N ALA A 384 -4.64 25.64 -6.50
CA ALA A 384 -4.11 26.23 -7.73
C ALA A 384 -4.09 27.77 -7.69
N LYS A 385 -5.09 28.38 -7.03
CA LYS A 385 -5.21 29.85 -6.86
C LYS A 385 -4.39 30.40 -5.70
N ASP A 386 -3.89 29.55 -4.81
CA ASP A 386 -3.06 29.98 -3.68
C ASP A 386 -1.82 30.72 -4.15
N ARG A 387 -1.40 31.77 -3.42
CA ARG A 387 -0.25 32.61 -3.78
C ARG A 387 1.06 31.84 -3.99
N ASN A 388 1.22 30.72 -3.28
CA ASN A 388 2.43 29.90 -3.38
C ASN A 388 2.41 28.99 -4.61
N VAL A 389 1.23 28.69 -5.18
CA VAL A 389 1.06 27.90 -6.39
C VAL A 389 0.80 28.85 -7.58
N ASN A 390 -0.29 29.58 -7.57
CA ASN A 390 -0.67 30.60 -8.57
C ASN A 390 -0.54 30.09 -10.03
N ILE A 391 -1.17 28.97 -10.33
CA ILE A 391 -1.22 28.39 -11.67
C ILE A 391 -2.67 28.37 -12.14
N LYS A 392 -2.89 28.96 -13.33
CA LYS A 392 -4.19 28.99 -14.01
C LYS A 392 -4.40 27.71 -14.84
N ASP A 393 -5.64 27.51 -15.26
CA ASP A 393 -6.04 26.52 -16.28
C ASP A 393 -5.66 25.05 -15.94
N ILE A 394 -5.78 24.66 -14.66
CA ILE A 394 -5.48 23.28 -14.21
C ILE A 394 -6.39 22.21 -14.83
N HIS A 395 -7.35 22.62 -15.67
CA HIS A 395 -8.13 21.71 -16.53
C HIS A 395 -7.30 21.15 -17.69
N LEU A 396 -6.19 21.81 -18.04
CA LEU A 396 -5.22 21.35 -19.03
C LEU A 396 -4.13 20.52 -18.34
N VAL A 397 -3.62 19.51 -19.05
CA VAL A 397 -2.71 18.52 -18.48
C VAL A 397 -1.38 19.12 -18.00
N GLU A 398 -0.75 19.98 -18.81
CA GLU A 398 0.55 20.59 -18.45
C GLU A 398 0.42 21.54 -17.25
N PRO A 399 -0.53 22.52 -17.21
CA PRO A 399 -0.76 23.34 -16.03
C PRO A 399 -1.12 22.54 -14.77
N ASN A 400 -1.83 21.42 -14.92
CA ASN A 400 -2.19 20.55 -13.79
C ASN A 400 -0.95 19.92 -13.17
N ILE A 401 -0.07 19.32 -13.99
CA ILE A 401 1.21 18.77 -13.54
C ILE A 401 2.09 19.85 -12.94
N HIS A 402 2.13 21.04 -13.56
CA HIS A 402 2.87 22.20 -13.04
C HIS A 402 2.38 22.60 -11.64
N ALA A 403 1.07 22.74 -11.45
CA ALA A 403 0.48 23.12 -10.16
C ALA A 403 0.79 22.08 -9.07
N GLY A 404 0.65 20.79 -9.37
CA GLY A 404 0.98 19.71 -8.46
C GLY A 404 2.46 19.72 -8.06
N ALA A 405 3.36 19.81 -9.02
CA ALA A 405 4.81 19.85 -8.77
C ALA A 405 5.22 21.10 -7.95
N LYS A 406 4.64 22.27 -8.25
CA LYS A 406 4.91 23.50 -7.51
C LYS A 406 4.38 23.44 -6.08
N TYR A 407 3.21 22.86 -5.87
CA TYR A 407 2.66 22.64 -4.54
C TYR A 407 3.53 21.66 -3.73
N MET A 408 3.99 20.58 -4.35
CA MET A 408 4.96 19.66 -3.72
C MET A 408 6.24 20.40 -3.31
N ARG A 409 6.77 21.30 -4.15
CA ARG A 409 7.95 22.11 -3.81
C ARG A 409 7.69 22.99 -2.59
N PHE A 410 6.54 23.66 -2.57
CA PHE A 410 6.12 24.45 -1.42
C PHE A 410 6.08 23.62 -0.13
N LEU A 411 5.51 22.41 -0.19
CA LEU A 411 5.45 21.52 0.98
C LEU A 411 6.85 21.13 1.49
N VAL A 412 7.77 20.81 0.59
CA VAL A 412 9.15 20.51 0.98
C VAL A 412 9.83 21.73 1.60
N ASP A 413 9.83 22.88 0.91
CA ASP A 413 10.52 24.08 1.37
C ASP A 413 10.01 24.60 2.70
N GLN A 414 8.71 24.51 2.91
CA GLN A 414 8.08 25.07 4.11
C GLN A 414 8.15 24.12 5.33
N TYR A 415 8.21 22.79 5.11
CA TYR A 415 8.00 21.83 6.20
C TYR A 415 9.08 20.75 6.33
N PHE A 416 9.88 20.49 5.27
CA PHE A 416 10.75 19.31 5.22
C PHE A 416 12.16 19.60 4.65
N ASP A 417 12.58 20.85 4.58
CA ASP A 417 13.92 21.24 4.11
C ASP A 417 14.95 21.29 5.26
N GLU A 418 15.00 20.23 6.04
CA GLU A 418 15.96 20.08 7.12
C GLU A 418 17.16 19.22 6.65
N PRO A 419 18.41 19.53 7.10
CA PRO A 419 19.61 18.82 6.64
C PRO A 419 19.61 17.32 6.92
N GLY A 420 18.95 16.87 8.00
CA GLY A 420 18.86 15.46 8.40
C GLY A 420 18.00 14.60 7.48
N ILE A 421 17.06 15.20 6.74
CA ILE A 421 16.15 14.47 5.88
C ILE A 421 16.82 14.23 4.52
N ASP A 422 17.03 12.98 4.13
CA ASP A 422 17.51 12.63 2.81
C ASP A 422 16.50 12.96 1.69
N LYS A 423 16.99 12.97 0.45
CA LYS A 423 16.19 13.37 -0.71
C LYS A 423 14.91 12.54 -0.88
N VAL A 424 14.96 11.24 -0.66
CA VAL A 424 13.81 10.34 -0.81
C VAL A 424 12.79 10.60 0.30
N ASN A 425 13.24 10.67 1.55
CA ASN A 425 12.37 10.92 2.69
C ASN A 425 11.69 12.29 2.62
N ARG A 426 12.36 13.35 2.11
CA ARG A 426 11.71 14.65 1.84
C ARG A 426 10.48 14.50 0.95
N HIS A 427 10.58 13.68 -0.11
CA HIS A 427 9.45 13.43 -1.00
C HIS A 427 8.36 12.61 -0.32
N LEU A 428 8.73 11.58 0.44
CA LEU A 428 7.76 10.75 1.16
C LEU A 428 6.97 11.57 2.18
N PHE A 429 7.63 12.46 2.92
CA PHE A 429 6.95 13.40 3.82
C PHE A 429 6.06 14.38 3.08
N ALA A 430 6.49 14.89 1.93
CA ALA A 430 5.68 15.78 1.12
C ALA A 430 4.45 15.07 0.54
N PHE A 431 4.57 13.80 0.13
CA PHE A 431 3.40 13.00 -0.27
C PHE A 431 2.43 12.80 0.89
N ALA A 432 2.94 12.44 2.07
CA ALA A 432 2.11 12.31 3.26
C ALA A 432 1.39 13.63 3.60
N ALA A 433 2.09 14.77 3.47
CA ALA A 433 1.55 16.10 3.70
C ALA A 433 0.53 16.53 2.63
N TYR A 434 0.75 16.14 1.37
CA TYR A 434 -0.18 16.37 0.28
C TYR A 434 -1.54 15.73 0.53
N ASN A 435 -1.54 14.49 1.02
CA ASN A 435 -2.74 13.72 1.33
C ASN A 435 -3.30 14.03 2.75
N GLY A 436 -2.44 14.00 3.79
CA GLY A 436 -2.86 14.05 5.20
C GLY A 436 -2.76 15.42 5.88
N GLY A 437 -2.21 16.43 5.18
CA GLY A 437 -2.01 17.79 5.67
C GLY A 437 -0.65 18.04 6.32
N PRO A 438 0.04 19.15 5.95
CA PRO A 438 1.45 19.37 6.30
C PRO A 438 1.70 19.57 7.81
N ASN A 439 0.82 20.29 8.50
CA ASN A 439 0.96 20.53 9.94
C ASN A 439 0.87 19.24 10.76
N ARG A 440 0.02 18.31 10.32
CA ARG A 440 -0.11 17.00 10.98
C ARG A 440 1.18 16.20 10.82
N ILE A 441 1.72 16.10 9.61
CA ILE A 441 2.96 15.34 9.37
C ILE A 441 4.16 15.96 10.11
N ALA A 442 4.32 17.28 10.09
CA ALA A 442 5.37 17.97 10.83
C ALA A 442 5.27 17.72 12.36
N ARG A 443 4.05 17.65 12.91
CA ARG A 443 3.82 17.28 14.30
C ARG A 443 4.25 15.83 14.55
N LEU A 444 3.85 14.89 13.71
CA LEU A 444 4.18 13.47 13.88
C LEU A 444 5.69 13.22 13.83
N ARG A 445 6.45 13.96 13.05
CA ARG A 445 7.91 13.88 13.05
C ARG A 445 8.49 14.21 14.43
N ARG A 446 8.01 15.30 15.06
CA ARG A 446 8.44 15.66 16.42
C ARG A 446 8.05 14.60 17.47
N GLU A 447 6.87 14.04 17.35
CA GLU A 447 6.41 12.96 18.22
C GLU A 447 7.20 11.67 18.02
N ALA A 448 7.62 11.37 16.79
CA ALA A 448 8.47 10.20 16.48
C ALA A 448 9.79 10.26 17.27
N ALA A 449 10.47 11.42 17.26
CA ALA A 449 11.70 11.63 18.03
C ALA A 449 11.48 11.37 19.53
N ALA A 450 10.36 11.83 20.08
CA ALA A 450 10.03 11.62 21.50
C ALA A 450 9.76 10.14 21.85
N GLN A 451 9.44 9.31 20.86
CA GLN A 451 9.20 7.87 21.02
C GLN A 451 10.40 7.01 20.61
N GLY A 452 11.58 7.60 20.36
CA GLY A 452 12.79 6.89 19.96
C GLY A 452 12.77 6.38 18.51
N LEU A 453 11.87 6.92 17.68
CA LEU A 453 11.82 6.68 16.24
C LEU A 453 12.64 7.75 15.50
N ASP A 454 13.13 7.44 14.32
CA ASP A 454 13.86 8.39 13.48
C ASP A 454 12.87 9.40 12.84
N PRO A 455 12.89 10.69 13.24
CA PRO A 455 11.97 11.70 12.71
C PRO A 455 12.23 12.05 11.25
N ASP A 456 13.40 11.68 10.72
CA ASP A 456 13.84 12.01 9.37
C ASP A 456 13.59 10.87 8.37
N LYS A 457 12.98 9.78 8.84
CA LYS A 457 12.59 8.63 8.02
C LYS A 457 11.09 8.38 8.05
N TRP A 458 10.51 8.20 6.86
CA TRP A 458 9.09 7.87 6.75
C TRP A 458 8.83 6.41 7.10
N PHE A 459 9.35 5.47 6.28
CA PHE A 459 9.10 4.05 6.46
C PHE A 459 9.63 3.53 7.79
N ASN A 460 8.76 2.76 8.49
CA ASN A 460 9.04 2.16 9.78
C ASN A 460 9.33 3.14 10.94
N ASN A 461 9.11 4.42 10.73
CA ASN A 461 9.31 5.47 11.72
C ASN A 461 8.06 6.38 11.81
N VAL A 462 8.04 7.54 11.15
CA VAL A 462 6.90 8.47 11.20
C VAL A 462 5.62 7.85 10.63
N GLU A 463 5.75 6.95 9.68
CA GLU A 463 4.65 6.12 9.14
C GLU A 463 3.81 5.45 10.22
N LEU A 464 4.44 4.92 11.29
CA LEU A 464 3.75 4.23 12.37
C LEU A 464 2.80 5.16 13.13
N LEU A 465 3.26 6.38 13.40
CA LEU A 465 2.41 7.40 14.05
C LEU A 465 1.33 7.92 13.10
N ALA A 466 1.67 8.08 11.82
CA ALA A 466 0.69 8.48 10.82
C ALA A 466 -0.45 7.47 10.71
N ALA A 467 -0.14 6.15 10.71
CA ALA A 467 -1.13 5.09 10.71
C ALA A 467 -2.07 5.13 11.94
N GLN A 468 -1.54 5.53 13.09
CA GLN A 468 -2.27 5.61 14.35
C GLN A 468 -3.13 6.86 14.47
N GLN A 469 -2.62 8.04 14.05
CA GLN A 469 -3.18 9.34 14.41
C GLN A 469 -3.87 10.08 13.25
N ILE A 470 -3.44 9.86 11.99
CA ILE A 470 -4.06 10.51 10.83
C ILE A 470 -5.03 9.55 10.14
N GLY A 471 -4.57 8.32 9.92
CA GLY A 471 -5.32 7.31 9.22
C GLY A 471 -4.43 6.48 8.30
N ARG A 472 -4.89 5.28 8.06
CA ARG A 472 -4.18 4.30 7.25
C ARG A 472 -4.17 4.65 5.77
N GLU A 473 -5.11 5.49 5.33
CA GLU A 473 -5.20 5.95 3.95
C GLU A 473 -3.94 6.71 3.53
N THR A 474 -3.46 7.66 4.35
CA THR A 474 -2.24 8.42 4.08
C THR A 474 -1.00 7.50 3.99
N VAL A 475 -0.90 6.51 4.87
CA VAL A 475 0.21 5.54 4.83
C VAL A 475 0.16 4.70 3.55
N GLN A 476 -1.01 4.20 3.19
CA GLN A 476 -1.19 3.44 1.94
C GLN A 476 -0.91 4.31 0.71
N TYR A 477 -1.34 5.56 0.72
CA TYR A 477 -1.07 6.53 -0.35
C TYR A 477 0.44 6.65 -0.61
N VAL A 478 1.25 6.90 0.43
CA VAL A 478 2.71 7.02 0.30
C VAL A 478 3.34 5.69 -0.14
N SER A 479 2.91 4.56 0.44
CA SER A 479 3.40 3.23 0.08
C SER A 479 3.11 2.89 -1.39
N ASN A 480 1.91 3.19 -1.89
CA ASN A 480 1.55 2.97 -3.29
C ASN A 480 2.41 3.83 -4.23
N ILE A 481 2.62 5.12 -3.92
CA ILE A 481 3.48 5.98 -4.74
C ILE A 481 4.89 5.40 -4.81
N TYR A 482 5.45 4.93 -3.70
CA TYR A 482 6.78 4.34 -3.67
C TYR A 482 6.86 3.05 -4.52
N LYS A 483 5.84 2.20 -4.47
CA LYS A 483 5.74 0.99 -5.31
C LYS A 483 5.73 1.34 -6.80
N TYR A 484 4.94 2.34 -7.22
CA TYR A 484 4.92 2.81 -8.61
C TYR A 484 6.26 3.42 -9.02
N TYR A 485 6.91 4.17 -8.13
CA TYR A 485 8.25 4.70 -8.37
C TYR A 485 9.27 3.59 -8.68
N ILE A 486 9.30 2.52 -7.88
CA ILE A 486 10.18 1.38 -8.12
C ILE A 486 9.88 0.72 -9.48
N ALA A 487 8.59 0.50 -9.79
CA ALA A 487 8.20 -0.08 -11.08
C ALA A 487 8.68 0.79 -12.26
N TYR A 488 8.43 2.10 -12.22
CA TYR A 488 8.86 3.01 -13.29
C TYR A 488 10.38 3.10 -13.42
N ARG A 489 11.12 3.08 -12.30
CA ARG A 489 12.59 3.08 -12.30
C ARG A 489 13.12 1.83 -13.03
N LEU A 490 12.60 0.66 -12.71
CA LEU A 490 13.01 -0.59 -13.37
C LEU A 490 12.68 -0.61 -14.86
N VAL A 491 11.55 0.00 -15.30
CA VAL A 491 11.26 0.18 -16.74
C VAL A 491 12.37 0.95 -17.43
N LEU A 492 12.80 2.05 -16.82
CA LEU A 492 13.85 2.90 -17.43
C LEU A 492 15.21 2.20 -17.42
N ASP A 493 15.56 1.53 -16.34
CA ASP A 493 16.82 0.78 -16.24
C ASP A 493 16.88 -0.30 -17.35
N ARG A 494 15.79 -1.05 -17.55
CA ARG A 494 15.67 -2.04 -18.64
C ARG A 494 15.75 -1.40 -20.03
N ALA A 495 15.11 -0.25 -20.22
CA ALA A 495 15.18 0.46 -21.50
C ALA A 495 16.61 0.90 -21.82
N GLN A 496 17.37 1.33 -20.81
CA GLN A 496 18.78 1.70 -20.94
C GLN A 496 19.65 0.47 -21.22
N GLU A 497 19.46 -0.64 -20.50
CA GLU A 497 20.16 -1.91 -20.73
C GLU A 497 19.92 -2.42 -22.16
N ARG A 498 18.65 -2.42 -22.62
CA ARG A 498 18.31 -2.81 -24.01
C ARG A 498 18.97 -1.90 -25.04
N LYS A 499 19.03 -0.60 -24.77
CA LYS A 499 19.70 0.36 -25.66
C LYS A 499 21.21 0.10 -25.71
N ALA A 500 21.83 -0.16 -24.57
CA ALA A 500 23.25 -0.49 -24.50
C ALA A 500 23.57 -1.81 -25.21
N ALA A 501 22.75 -2.85 -25.00
CA ALA A 501 22.89 -4.13 -25.68
C ALA A 501 22.75 -4.01 -27.21
N LYS A 502 21.78 -3.23 -27.70
CA LYS A 502 21.63 -2.94 -29.14
C LYS A 502 22.83 -2.19 -29.70
N ALA A 503 23.35 -1.20 -28.98
CA ALA A 503 24.55 -0.46 -29.43
C ALA A 503 25.79 -1.36 -29.49
N SER A 504 25.97 -2.26 -28.53
CA SER A 504 27.06 -3.25 -28.53
C SER A 504 26.93 -4.24 -29.65
N ALA A 505 25.72 -4.75 -29.95
CA ALA A 505 25.47 -5.66 -31.05
C ALA A 505 25.74 -5.00 -32.43
N SER A 506 25.33 -3.74 -32.60
CA SER A 506 25.60 -2.97 -33.82
C SER A 506 27.08 -2.67 -34.02
N ALA A 507 27.84 -2.47 -32.94
CA ALA A 507 29.28 -2.27 -33.00
C ALA A 507 30.04 -3.55 -33.32
N ALA A 508 29.49 -4.72 -32.94
CA ALA A 508 30.08 -6.02 -33.24
C ALA A 508 29.83 -6.51 -34.71
N HIS A 509 28.84 -5.91 -35.39
CA HIS A 509 28.49 -6.21 -36.79
C HIS A 509 28.28 -4.88 -37.53
N PRO A 510 29.39 -4.18 -37.92
CA PRO A 510 29.25 -3.02 -38.78
C PRO A 510 28.58 -3.45 -40.07
N PRO A 511 27.66 -2.66 -40.65
CA PRO A 511 27.08 -2.95 -41.94
C PRO A 511 28.23 -3.09 -42.96
N GLY A 512 28.33 -4.27 -43.61
CA GLY A 512 29.40 -4.57 -44.56
C GLY A 512 29.46 -3.51 -45.66
N GLU A 513 30.67 -3.07 -45.97
CA GLU A 513 31.01 -2.28 -47.14
C GLU A 513 30.63 -3.02 -48.42
#